data_feda222e692e5d9b6575eb785ee665a3
#
_entry.id   feda222e692e5d9b6575eb785ee665a3
#
_cell.length_a   1.000
_cell.length_b   1.000
_cell.length_c   1.000
_cell.angle_alpha   90.00
_cell.angle_beta   90.00
_cell.angle_gamma   90.00
#
_symmetry.space_group_name_H-M   'P 1'
#
loop_
_entity.id
_entity.type
_entity.pdbx_description
1 polymer ?
#
loop_
_entity_poly.entity_id
_entity_poly.type
_entity_poly.pdbx_seq_one_letter_code
_entity_poly.pdbx_strand_id
1 'polypeptide(L)'
;AAFIDHEANSHLDYPIGGIGFFECIENNEAANLLFETAEIWLREKGMQAVDGPVNFGGRDKYWGLLVKGFYPPLFQENYNPAYYASFFEANKYIPWEQILTIKGDLNDLDVSRLRAVCGRIRQSNEVVVELYDPKKKDKYADDFCEIFNAAFGRFEHFKPAEPEKIKAILEESKLILDPLLLAICYINGQPAAFCATFPDINPLLKSARGKLSWWKIPGLIFRLKTAKKLFIKGTGFAIHPDFKTKGAFALIIEFMASPALSQKYQYYFLTTVRAHNREAVSLYFKAGKMQVDRVHIGYRKALQPNVEVVPNEFMEV
;
A
#
# COMPACT_ATOMS: atom_id res chain seq x y z
N ALA A 1 8.07 4.61 -19.83
CA ALA A 1 9.50 4.74 -19.54
C ALA A 1 10.09 3.40 -19.13
N ALA A 2 11.33 3.10 -19.57
CA ALA A 2 12.14 2.01 -19.03
C ALA A 2 13.11 2.57 -17.99
N PHE A 3 13.41 1.82 -16.94
CA PHE A 3 14.32 2.27 -15.87
C PHE A 3 15.00 1.09 -15.18
N ILE A 4 16.06 1.39 -14.41
CA ILE A 4 16.81 0.45 -13.60
C ILE A 4 16.86 0.98 -12.16
N ASP A 5 16.43 0.17 -11.22
CA ASP A 5 16.58 0.44 -9.80
C ASP A 5 17.82 -0.32 -9.30
N HIS A 6 18.96 0.36 -9.22
CA HIS A 6 20.23 -0.25 -8.81
C HIS A 6 20.21 -0.73 -7.35
N GLU A 7 19.51 -0.04 -6.47
CA GLU A 7 19.40 -0.41 -5.07
C GLU A 7 18.59 -1.70 -4.91
N ALA A 8 17.41 -1.78 -5.55
CA ALA A 8 16.59 -2.98 -5.52
C ALA A 8 17.33 -4.19 -6.15
N ASN A 9 18.07 -3.97 -7.24
CA ASN A 9 18.81 -5.04 -7.91
C ASN A 9 19.98 -5.63 -7.10
N SER A 10 20.49 -4.91 -6.09
CA SER A 10 21.61 -5.39 -5.26
C SER A 10 21.29 -6.64 -4.44
N HIS A 11 20.01 -6.97 -4.28
CA HIS A 11 19.51 -8.09 -3.47
C HIS A 11 18.81 -9.19 -4.29
N LEU A 12 18.84 -9.09 -5.62
CA LEU A 12 18.18 -10.04 -6.51
C LEU A 12 19.17 -11.07 -7.09
N ASP A 13 18.68 -12.26 -7.33
CA ASP A 13 19.46 -13.34 -7.95
C ASP A 13 19.90 -13.00 -9.38
N TYR A 14 19.12 -12.15 -10.05
CA TYR A 14 19.42 -11.63 -11.38
C TYR A 14 18.88 -10.22 -11.56
N PRO A 15 19.51 -9.38 -12.41
CA PRO A 15 19.10 -7.98 -12.58
C PRO A 15 17.77 -7.86 -13.32
N ILE A 16 16.85 -7.08 -12.74
CA ILE A 16 15.50 -6.85 -13.26
C ILE A 16 15.31 -5.36 -13.55
N GLY A 17 14.95 -5.04 -14.79
CA GLY A 17 14.51 -3.71 -15.19
C GLY A 17 13.04 -3.45 -14.86
N GLY A 18 12.60 -2.22 -15.06
CA GLY A 18 11.20 -1.83 -14.90
C GLY A 18 10.66 -1.08 -16.11
N ILE A 19 9.38 -1.30 -16.42
CA ILE A 19 8.60 -0.45 -17.31
C ILE A 19 7.55 0.26 -16.49
N GLY A 20 7.57 1.59 -16.50
CA GLY A 20 6.62 2.43 -15.79
C GLY A 20 6.06 3.55 -16.68
N PHE A 21 5.04 4.24 -16.18
CA PHE A 21 4.33 5.28 -16.91
C PHE A 21 3.92 4.81 -18.32
N PHE A 22 3.38 3.59 -18.38
CA PHE A 22 2.91 3.03 -19.62
C PHE A 22 1.61 3.73 -20.03
N GLU A 23 1.69 4.46 -21.14
CA GLU A 23 0.54 5.14 -21.73
C GLU A 23 0.49 4.80 -23.22
N CYS A 24 -0.60 4.22 -23.66
CA CYS A 24 -0.81 3.78 -25.02
C CYS A 24 -2.27 3.93 -25.44
N ILE A 25 -2.51 4.38 -26.65
CA ILE A 25 -3.84 4.28 -27.28
C ILE A 25 -4.20 2.81 -27.51
N GLU A 26 -5.45 2.50 -27.70
CA GLU A 26 -5.91 1.13 -27.98
C GLU A 26 -5.45 0.68 -29.39
N ASN A 27 -4.15 0.40 -29.50
CA ASN A 27 -3.50 -0.02 -30.72
C ASN A 27 -2.33 -0.97 -30.39
N ASN A 28 -2.42 -2.20 -30.91
CA ASN A 28 -1.43 -3.25 -30.65
C ASN A 28 -0.06 -2.93 -31.26
N GLU A 29 0.00 -2.32 -32.43
CA GLU A 29 1.29 -1.97 -33.07
C GLU A 29 2.03 -0.94 -32.25
N ALA A 30 1.33 0.09 -31.76
CA ALA A 30 1.91 1.10 -30.89
C ALA A 30 2.39 0.50 -29.57
N ALA A 31 1.59 -0.39 -28.96
CA ALA A 31 1.96 -1.09 -27.75
C ALA A 31 3.21 -1.96 -27.94
N ASN A 32 3.22 -2.77 -29.02
CA ASN A 32 4.37 -3.63 -29.35
C ASN A 32 5.65 -2.84 -29.52
N LEU A 33 5.60 -1.69 -30.22
CA LEU A 33 6.77 -0.83 -30.41
C LEU A 33 7.30 -0.27 -29.08
N LEU A 34 6.39 0.10 -28.17
CA LEU A 34 6.78 0.59 -26.83
C LEU A 34 7.46 -0.50 -26.02
N PHE A 35 6.92 -1.73 -26.01
CA PHE A 35 7.54 -2.85 -25.30
C PHE A 35 8.89 -3.23 -25.90
N GLU A 36 8.94 -3.39 -27.22
CA GLU A 36 10.17 -3.77 -27.93
C GLU A 36 11.29 -2.76 -27.67
N THR A 37 11.00 -1.45 -27.79
CA THR A 37 11.97 -0.39 -27.53
C THR A 37 12.49 -0.43 -26.09
N ALA A 38 11.59 -0.62 -25.12
CA ALA A 38 11.97 -0.71 -23.70
C ALA A 38 12.80 -1.96 -23.41
N GLU A 39 12.42 -3.10 -23.99
CA GLU A 39 13.12 -4.38 -23.81
C GLU A 39 14.52 -4.36 -24.43
N ILE A 40 14.70 -3.79 -25.61
CA ILE A 40 16.01 -3.63 -26.28
C ILE A 40 16.94 -2.82 -25.36
N TRP A 41 16.48 -1.65 -24.90
CA TRP A 41 17.26 -0.82 -24.00
C TRP A 41 17.63 -1.52 -22.70
N LEU A 42 16.71 -2.27 -22.10
CA LEU A 42 16.97 -3.01 -20.88
C LEU A 42 17.98 -4.14 -21.08
N ARG A 43 17.91 -4.87 -22.21
CA ARG A 43 18.92 -5.89 -22.59
C ARG A 43 20.30 -5.29 -22.77
N GLU A 44 20.41 -4.14 -23.45
CA GLU A 44 21.67 -3.42 -23.63
C GLU A 44 22.28 -2.98 -22.29
N LYS A 45 21.44 -2.74 -21.28
CA LYS A 45 21.86 -2.42 -19.91
C LYS A 45 22.10 -3.64 -19.03
N GLY A 46 22.05 -4.85 -19.59
CA GLY A 46 22.34 -6.08 -18.89
C GLY A 46 21.20 -6.62 -18.03
N MET A 47 19.98 -6.12 -18.20
CA MET A 47 18.83 -6.67 -17.47
C MET A 47 18.44 -8.04 -18.05
N GLN A 48 18.12 -8.97 -17.15
CA GLN A 48 17.78 -10.34 -17.51
C GLN A 48 16.27 -10.61 -17.48
N ALA A 49 15.53 -9.76 -16.77
CA ALA A 49 14.07 -9.74 -16.78
C ALA A 49 13.55 -8.29 -16.72
N VAL A 50 12.25 -8.13 -16.93
CA VAL A 50 11.57 -6.85 -16.83
C VAL A 50 10.25 -6.99 -16.12
N ASP A 51 9.99 -6.10 -15.17
CA ASP A 51 8.72 -5.96 -14.46
C ASP A 51 7.93 -4.76 -14.97
N GLY A 52 6.61 -4.88 -14.98
CA GLY A 52 5.74 -3.78 -15.36
C GLY A 52 4.26 -4.02 -15.06
N PRO A 53 3.48 -2.93 -15.01
CA PRO A 53 3.96 -1.56 -14.92
C PRO A 53 4.41 -1.22 -13.50
N VAL A 54 5.51 -0.46 -13.38
CA VAL A 54 6.02 0.04 -12.11
C VAL A 54 6.25 1.55 -12.25
N ASN A 55 5.33 2.35 -11.71
CA ASN A 55 5.44 3.79 -11.80
C ASN A 55 6.40 4.33 -10.73
N PHE A 56 7.14 5.38 -11.05
CA PHE A 56 8.11 6.05 -10.17
C PHE A 56 9.17 5.13 -9.53
N GLY A 57 9.36 3.92 -10.03
CA GLY A 57 10.25 2.92 -9.42
C GLY A 57 9.78 2.36 -8.08
N GLY A 58 8.65 2.84 -7.57
CA GLY A 58 8.11 2.44 -6.28
C GLY A 58 7.24 1.19 -6.36
N ARG A 59 7.87 0.02 -6.26
CA ARG A 59 7.18 -1.28 -6.33
C ARG A 59 6.23 -1.53 -5.17
N ASP A 60 6.37 -0.81 -4.08
CA ASP A 60 5.51 -0.86 -2.90
C ASP A 60 4.23 -0.04 -3.05
N LYS A 61 4.20 0.93 -3.98
CA LYS A 61 3.11 1.90 -4.11
C LYS A 61 2.49 1.99 -5.50
N TYR A 62 3.30 1.89 -6.54
CA TYR A 62 2.93 2.33 -7.87
C TYR A 62 3.14 1.26 -8.95
N TRP A 63 2.80 0.03 -8.68
CA TRP A 63 2.97 -1.03 -9.65
C TRP A 63 1.74 -1.92 -9.82
N GLY A 64 1.72 -2.63 -10.94
CA GLY A 64 0.63 -3.50 -11.34
C GLY A 64 -0.46 -2.78 -12.15
N LEU A 65 -1.07 -3.52 -13.05
CA LEU A 65 -2.26 -3.11 -13.79
C LEU A 65 -3.52 -3.40 -13.00
N LEU A 66 -4.43 -2.44 -12.94
CA LEU A 66 -5.80 -2.69 -12.50
C LEU A 66 -6.48 -3.63 -13.52
N VAL A 67 -6.91 -4.79 -13.05
CA VAL A 67 -7.58 -5.81 -13.88
C VAL A 67 -9.02 -6.12 -13.41
N LYS A 68 -9.34 -5.76 -12.16
CA LYS A 68 -10.69 -5.94 -11.58
C LYS A 68 -11.03 -4.78 -10.66
N GLY A 69 -12.28 -4.34 -10.64
CA GLY A 69 -12.75 -3.25 -9.77
C GLY A 69 -12.41 -1.88 -10.34
N PHE A 70 -12.75 -1.59 -11.57
CA PHE A 70 -12.53 -0.30 -12.26
C PHE A 70 -13.41 0.82 -11.69
N TYR A 71 -13.44 0.94 -10.35
CA TYR A 71 -14.06 2.05 -9.64
C TYR A 71 -13.16 3.30 -9.67
N PRO A 72 -13.68 4.50 -9.32
CA PRO A 72 -12.82 5.67 -9.15
C PRO A 72 -11.64 5.35 -8.22
N PRO A 73 -10.38 5.65 -8.61
CA PRO A 73 -9.21 5.27 -7.85
C PRO A 73 -9.18 5.99 -6.49
N LEU A 74 -8.58 5.35 -5.48
CA LEU A 74 -8.20 6.01 -4.25
C LEU A 74 -7.05 7.00 -4.50
N PHE A 75 -6.87 7.94 -3.60
CA PHE A 75 -5.77 8.89 -3.71
C PHE A 75 -4.42 8.18 -3.84
N GLN A 76 -3.63 8.53 -4.84
CA GLN A 76 -2.36 7.90 -5.18
C GLN A 76 -2.45 6.39 -5.47
N GLU A 77 -3.53 5.91 -6.04
CA GLU A 77 -3.65 4.53 -6.52
C GLU A 77 -3.49 4.50 -8.06
N ASN A 78 -2.84 3.47 -8.56
CA ASN A 78 -2.70 3.26 -10.00
C ASN A 78 -4.06 3.05 -10.66
N TYR A 79 -4.22 3.60 -11.84
CA TYR A 79 -5.38 3.41 -12.68
C TYR A 79 -4.94 3.33 -14.15
N ASN A 80 -5.60 2.49 -14.91
CA ASN A 80 -5.32 2.29 -16.33
C ASN A 80 -6.59 1.87 -17.09
N PRO A 81 -6.64 2.05 -18.41
CA PRO A 81 -7.66 1.43 -19.24
C PRO A 81 -7.64 -0.10 -19.14
N ALA A 82 -8.81 -0.72 -19.27
CA ALA A 82 -8.95 -2.18 -19.13
C ALA A 82 -8.17 -2.97 -20.21
N TYR A 83 -8.01 -2.39 -21.40
CA TYR A 83 -7.31 -3.03 -22.53
C TYR A 83 -5.79 -3.16 -22.32
N TYR A 84 -5.20 -2.49 -21.32
CA TYR A 84 -3.75 -2.61 -21.11
C TYR A 84 -3.30 -4.03 -20.76
N ALA A 85 -4.12 -4.80 -20.05
CA ALA A 85 -3.79 -6.19 -19.73
C ALA A 85 -3.50 -7.02 -20.98
N SER A 86 -4.33 -6.89 -22.01
CA SER A 86 -4.15 -7.61 -23.29
C SER A 86 -2.84 -7.24 -23.99
N PHE A 87 -2.35 -6.02 -23.84
CA PHE A 87 -1.07 -5.61 -24.41
C PHE A 87 0.11 -6.31 -23.73
N PHE A 88 0.11 -6.40 -22.40
CA PHE A 88 1.14 -7.13 -21.65
C PHE A 88 1.14 -8.61 -22.02
N GLU A 89 -0.03 -9.24 -22.07
CA GLU A 89 -0.19 -10.65 -22.41
C GLU A 89 0.23 -10.95 -23.87
N ALA A 90 -0.18 -10.11 -24.83
CA ALA A 90 0.22 -10.23 -26.24
C ALA A 90 1.73 -10.10 -26.43
N ASN A 91 2.41 -9.31 -25.58
CA ASN A 91 3.87 -9.15 -25.56
C ASN A 91 4.56 -10.20 -24.68
N LYS A 92 3.87 -11.28 -24.29
CA LYS A 92 4.40 -12.42 -23.53
C LYS A 92 4.90 -12.06 -22.12
N TYR A 93 4.34 -11.04 -21.51
CA TYR A 93 4.50 -10.79 -20.09
C TYR A 93 3.59 -11.76 -19.33
N ILE A 94 4.13 -12.35 -18.29
CA ILE A 94 3.44 -13.33 -17.45
C ILE A 94 2.91 -12.62 -16.21
N PRO A 95 1.64 -12.80 -15.82
CA PRO A 95 1.16 -12.38 -14.51
C PRO A 95 2.05 -12.98 -13.42
N TRP A 96 2.74 -12.13 -12.68
CA TRP A 96 3.75 -12.58 -11.72
C TRP A 96 3.33 -12.37 -10.27
N GLU A 97 2.68 -11.25 -9.98
CA GLU A 97 2.19 -10.94 -8.65
C GLU A 97 0.79 -10.36 -8.67
N GLN A 98 -0.04 -10.83 -7.75
CA GLN A 98 -1.39 -10.31 -7.53
C GLN A 98 -1.40 -9.41 -6.30
N ILE A 99 -1.85 -8.18 -6.50
CA ILE A 99 -1.93 -7.15 -5.47
C ILE A 99 -3.40 -6.79 -5.28
N LEU A 100 -3.86 -6.88 -4.05
CA LEU A 100 -5.23 -6.64 -3.67
C LEU A 100 -5.37 -5.27 -3.02
N THR A 101 -6.42 -4.56 -3.40
CA THR A 101 -7.02 -3.52 -2.57
C THR A 101 -8.24 -4.13 -1.91
N ILE A 102 -8.21 -4.23 -0.60
CA ILE A 102 -9.31 -4.80 0.20
C ILE A 102 -10.03 -3.70 0.96
N LYS A 103 -11.35 -3.86 1.13
CA LYS A 103 -12.25 -2.88 1.72
C LYS A 103 -12.99 -3.47 2.91
N GLY A 104 -13.12 -2.71 3.98
CA GLY A 104 -13.98 -3.01 5.12
C GLY A 104 -14.81 -1.79 5.55
N ASP A 105 -15.92 -2.04 6.25
CA ASP A 105 -16.70 -0.99 6.93
C ASP A 105 -16.30 -0.98 8.41
N LEU A 106 -16.00 0.21 8.93
CA LEU A 106 -15.62 0.37 10.34
C LEU A 106 -16.74 -0.03 11.31
N ASN A 107 -17.99 0.04 10.86
CA ASN A 107 -19.15 -0.35 11.68
C ASN A 107 -19.35 -1.87 11.72
N ASP A 108 -18.79 -2.61 10.77
CA ASP A 108 -18.92 -4.08 10.69
C ASP A 108 -17.83 -4.80 11.47
N LEU A 109 -16.86 -4.08 12.03
CA LEU A 109 -15.80 -4.69 12.83
C LEU A 109 -16.37 -5.35 14.07
N ASP A 110 -16.29 -6.70 14.13
CA ASP A 110 -16.70 -7.47 15.30
C ASP A 110 -15.63 -7.38 16.39
N VAL A 111 -15.76 -6.37 17.23
CA VAL A 111 -14.85 -6.14 18.35
C VAL A 111 -15.20 -6.90 19.61
N SER A 112 -16.31 -7.63 19.65
CA SER A 112 -16.76 -8.31 20.89
C SER A 112 -15.75 -9.35 21.36
N ARG A 113 -15.32 -10.24 20.47
CA ARG A 113 -14.27 -11.23 20.74
C ARG A 113 -12.90 -10.58 20.94
N LEU A 114 -12.59 -9.55 20.14
CA LEU A 114 -11.33 -8.84 20.22
C LEU A 114 -11.16 -8.09 21.55
N ARG A 115 -12.23 -7.48 22.09
CA ARG A 115 -12.21 -6.84 23.42
C ARG A 115 -11.79 -7.79 24.53
N ALA A 116 -12.27 -9.04 24.49
CA ALA A 116 -11.87 -10.04 25.47
C ALA A 116 -10.36 -10.39 25.35
N VAL A 117 -9.83 -10.46 24.12
CA VAL A 117 -8.40 -10.65 23.87
C VAL A 117 -7.61 -9.44 24.37
N CYS A 118 -8.01 -8.24 23.97
CA CYS A 118 -7.38 -6.98 24.40
C CYS A 118 -7.40 -6.81 25.93
N GLY A 119 -8.52 -7.16 26.57
CA GLY A 119 -8.62 -7.15 28.03
C GLY A 119 -7.61 -8.06 28.71
N ARG A 120 -7.43 -9.30 28.21
CA ARG A 120 -6.40 -10.22 28.74
C ARG A 120 -4.98 -9.68 28.54
N ILE A 121 -4.70 -9.07 27.39
CA ILE A 121 -3.37 -8.49 27.12
C ILE A 121 -3.07 -7.39 28.14
N ARG A 122 -4.05 -6.50 28.39
CA ARG A 122 -3.94 -5.40 29.37
C ARG A 122 -3.83 -5.85 30.83
N GLN A 123 -4.31 -7.06 31.15
CA GLN A 123 -4.13 -7.62 32.49
C GLN A 123 -2.69 -8.02 32.79
N SER A 124 -1.93 -8.41 31.77
CA SER A 124 -0.57 -8.94 31.90
C SER A 124 0.51 -7.97 31.41
N ASN A 125 0.11 -6.90 30.74
CA ASN A 125 1.05 -5.95 30.13
C ASN A 125 0.52 -4.52 30.25
N GLU A 126 1.44 -3.58 30.33
CA GLU A 126 1.13 -2.18 30.09
C GLU A 126 0.92 -1.97 28.57
N VAL A 127 -0.27 -1.53 28.19
CA VAL A 127 -0.61 -1.29 26.77
C VAL A 127 -1.03 0.16 26.58
N VAL A 128 -0.33 0.85 25.70
CA VAL A 128 -0.62 2.22 25.32
C VAL A 128 -0.78 2.30 23.80
N VAL A 129 -1.84 2.96 23.32
CA VAL A 129 -1.98 3.34 21.91
C VAL A 129 -1.81 4.85 21.83
N GLU A 130 -0.67 5.28 21.32
CA GLU A 130 -0.36 6.70 21.11
C GLU A 130 -0.76 7.13 19.70
N LEU A 131 -1.52 8.23 19.62
CA LEU A 131 -1.79 8.91 18.37
C LEU A 131 -0.60 9.80 17.98
N TYR A 132 -0.47 10.06 16.69
CA TYR A 132 0.55 10.97 16.20
C TYR A 132 0.38 12.37 16.82
N ASP A 133 1.43 12.85 17.44
CA ASP A 133 1.57 14.24 17.90
C ASP A 133 2.70 14.91 17.11
N PRO A 134 2.44 16.00 16.36
CA PRO A 134 3.48 16.73 15.66
C PRO A 134 4.65 17.20 16.52
N LYS A 135 4.43 17.39 17.83
CA LYS A 135 5.48 17.75 18.78
C LYS A 135 6.43 16.59 19.11
N LYS A 136 5.98 15.37 18.89
CA LYS A 136 6.75 14.13 19.09
C LYS A 136 7.13 13.44 17.76
N LYS A 137 7.23 14.23 16.68
CA LYS A 137 7.46 13.72 15.33
C LYS A 137 8.69 12.80 15.22
N ASP A 138 9.78 13.14 15.93
CA ASP A 138 11.01 12.35 15.90
C ASP A 138 10.78 10.96 16.50
N LYS A 139 10.23 10.88 17.71
CA LYS A 139 9.87 9.60 18.35
C LYS A 139 8.96 8.76 17.45
N TYR A 140 7.93 9.37 16.87
CA TYR A 140 7.01 8.65 16.00
C TYR A 140 7.72 8.07 14.76
N ALA A 141 8.61 8.82 14.14
CA ALA A 141 9.35 8.38 12.97
C ALA A 141 10.32 7.22 13.30
N ASP A 142 11.01 7.30 14.43
CA ASP A 142 11.92 6.26 14.89
C ASP A 142 11.16 4.96 15.19
N ASP A 143 10.11 5.02 16.00
CA ASP A 143 9.28 3.86 16.37
C ASP A 143 8.58 3.24 15.15
N PHE A 144 8.10 4.07 14.21
CA PHE A 144 7.54 3.60 12.95
C PHE A 144 8.57 2.82 12.14
N CYS A 145 9.79 3.37 11.99
CA CYS A 145 10.87 2.72 11.25
C CYS A 145 11.30 1.41 11.90
N GLU A 146 11.36 1.34 13.22
CA GLU A 146 11.69 0.10 13.96
C GLU A 146 10.69 -1.01 13.59
N ILE A 147 9.38 -0.75 13.76
CA ILE A 147 8.35 -1.74 13.46
C ILE A 147 8.34 -2.09 11.96
N PHE A 148 8.41 -1.08 11.09
CA PHE A 148 8.34 -1.27 9.63
C PHE A 148 9.51 -2.14 9.13
N ASN A 149 10.72 -1.81 9.52
CA ASN A 149 11.91 -2.52 9.08
C ASN A 149 11.94 -3.95 9.62
N ALA A 150 11.53 -4.17 10.86
CA ALA A 150 11.40 -5.50 11.44
C ALA A 150 10.31 -6.35 10.74
N ALA A 151 9.16 -5.75 10.40
CA ALA A 151 8.03 -6.47 9.83
C ALA A 151 8.23 -6.84 8.36
N PHE A 152 8.87 -5.96 7.58
CA PHE A 152 8.92 -6.07 6.12
C PHE A 152 10.30 -6.42 5.56
N GLY A 153 11.36 -6.44 6.37
CA GLY A 153 12.74 -6.64 5.93
C GLY A 153 13.02 -7.94 5.14
N ARG A 154 12.11 -8.91 5.21
CA ARG A 154 12.21 -10.21 4.50
C ARG A 154 11.59 -10.23 3.10
N PHE A 155 10.89 -9.16 2.70
CA PHE A 155 10.21 -9.14 1.41
C PHE A 155 11.18 -8.78 0.28
N GLU A 156 11.00 -9.41 -0.89
CA GLU A 156 11.70 -9.03 -2.11
C GLU A 156 11.47 -7.53 -2.42
N HIS A 157 12.51 -6.86 -2.90
CA HIS A 157 12.51 -5.41 -3.16
C HIS A 157 12.28 -4.51 -1.92
N PHE A 158 12.46 -5.06 -0.70
CA PHE A 158 12.35 -4.26 0.52
C PHE A 158 13.39 -3.13 0.52
N LYS A 159 12.91 -1.94 0.89
CA LYS A 159 13.78 -0.78 1.17
C LYS A 159 13.54 -0.34 2.61
N PRO A 160 14.61 -0.23 3.42
CA PRO A 160 14.47 0.24 4.80
C PRO A 160 13.83 1.63 4.85
N ALA A 161 12.89 1.80 5.77
CA ALA A 161 12.40 3.11 6.11
C ALA A 161 13.46 3.85 6.94
N GLU A 162 13.65 5.13 6.64
CA GLU A 162 14.58 6.01 7.33
C GLU A 162 13.79 7.11 8.05
N PRO A 163 14.10 7.41 9.32
CA PRO A 163 13.36 8.39 10.10
C PRO A 163 13.25 9.76 9.43
N GLU A 164 14.32 10.24 8.79
CA GLU A 164 14.30 11.54 8.10
C GLU A 164 13.32 11.57 6.91
N LYS A 165 13.22 10.46 6.15
CA LYS A 165 12.24 10.34 5.06
C LYS A 165 10.80 10.33 5.61
N ILE A 166 10.57 9.64 6.73
CA ILE A 166 9.26 9.61 7.38
C ILE A 166 8.88 11.00 7.90
N LYS A 167 9.80 11.72 8.53
CA LYS A 167 9.59 13.10 8.99
C LYS A 167 9.23 14.04 7.82
N ALA A 168 9.91 13.89 6.69
CA ALA A 168 9.61 14.67 5.47
C ALA A 168 8.19 14.39 4.96
N ILE A 169 7.80 13.11 4.86
CA ILE A 169 6.44 12.72 4.44
C ILE A 169 5.38 13.28 5.37
N LEU A 170 5.60 13.23 6.69
CA LEU A 170 4.66 13.79 7.68
C LEU A 170 4.52 15.30 7.54
N GLU A 171 5.62 16.01 7.27
CA GLU A 171 5.60 17.48 7.06
C GLU A 171 4.89 17.85 5.75
N GLU A 172 5.19 17.16 4.66
CA GLU A 172 4.56 17.37 3.35
C GLU A 172 3.05 17.08 3.40
N SER A 173 2.66 16.07 4.18
CA SER A 173 1.27 15.63 4.31
C SER A 173 0.46 16.40 5.35
N LYS A 174 1.05 17.31 6.10
CA LYS A 174 0.41 17.98 7.26
C LYS A 174 -0.95 18.61 7.02
N LEU A 175 -1.22 19.06 5.79
CA LEU A 175 -2.50 19.68 5.42
C LEU A 175 -3.64 18.67 5.28
N ILE A 176 -3.32 17.42 4.93
CA ILE A 176 -4.29 16.35 4.70
C ILE A 176 -4.26 15.27 5.78
N LEU A 177 -3.20 15.27 6.59
CA LEU A 177 -3.00 14.29 7.64
C LEU A 177 -4.02 14.52 8.77
N ASP A 178 -4.63 13.40 9.20
CA ASP A 178 -5.46 13.37 10.41
C ASP A 178 -4.71 12.57 11.49
N PRO A 179 -4.33 13.18 12.60
CA PRO A 179 -3.63 12.48 13.68
C PRO A 179 -4.35 11.23 14.19
N LEU A 180 -5.68 11.19 14.11
CA LEU A 180 -6.49 10.00 14.47
C LEU A 180 -6.19 8.78 13.58
N LEU A 181 -5.57 8.96 12.43
CA LEU A 181 -5.28 7.92 11.46
C LEU A 181 -3.85 7.38 11.56
N LEU A 182 -3.04 7.93 12.44
CA LEU A 182 -1.67 7.50 12.70
C LEU A 182 -1.53 7.11 14.17
N ALA A 183 -1.31 5.83 14.43
CA ALA A 183 -1.20 5.32 15.79
C ALA A 183 -0.06 4.30 15.91
N ILE A 184 0.63 4.34 17.04
CA ILE A 184 1.57 3.30 17.45
C ILE A 184 1.06 2.66 18.73
N CYS A 185 1.03 1.34 18.74
CA CYS A 185 0.70 0.53 19.91
C CYS A 185 1.99 0.11 20.60
N TYR A 186 2.10 0.41 21.89
CA TYR A 186 3.20 0.00 22.75
C TYR A 186 2.73 -1.10 23.70
N ILE A 187 3.59 -2.06 23.91
CA ILE A 187 3.43 -3.11 24.91
C ILE A 187 4.66 -3.08 25.83
N ASN A 188 4.45 -2.81 27.10
CA ASN A 188 5.53 -2.63 28.09
C ASN A 188 6.59 -1.60 27.64
N GLY A 189 6.12 -0.49 27.08
CA GLY A 189 6.96 0.61 26.60
C GLY A 189 7.69 0.36 25.27
N GLN A 190 7.55 -0.82 24.65
CA GLN A 190 8.18 -1.15 23.38
C GLN A 190 7.20 -0.97 22.21
N PRO A 191 7.64 -0.43 21.05
CA PRO A 191 6.79 -0.25 19.88
C PRO A 191 6.45 -1.63 19.28
N ALA A 192 5.17 -2.01 19.37
CA ALA A 192 4.68 -3.34 19.03
C ALA A 192 3.96 -3.42 17.69
N ALA A 193 3.22 -2.38 17.33
CA ALA A 193 2.48 -2.33 16.07
C ALA A 193 2.17 -0.88 15.70
N PHE A 194 1.98 -0.62 14.41
CA PHE A 194 1.45 0.66 13.96
C PHE A 194 0.24 0.51 13.03
N CYS A 195 -0.55 1.57 13.01
CA CYS A 195 -1.57 1.86 12.01
C CYS A 195 -1.18 3.18 11.34
N ALA A 196 -0.82 3.15 10.07
CA ALA A 196 -0.53 4.33 9.26
C ALA A 196 -1.50 4.40 8.09
N THR A 197 -2.44 5.34 8.18
CA THR A 197 -3.51 5.51 7.22
C THR A 197 -3.71 6.99 6.92
N PHE A 198 -4.35 7.30 5.79
CA PHE A 198 -4.65 8.66 5.37
C PHE A 198 -6.11 8.78 4.92
N PRO A 199 -6.72 9.98 5.01
CA PRO A 199 -8.03 10.18 4.38
C PRO A 199 -7.91 10.02 2.86
N ASP A 200 -8.85 9.33 2.24
CA ASP A 200 -8.97 9.41 0.78
C ASP A 200 -9.52 10.78 0.38
N ILE A 201 -8.66 11.61 -0.20
CA ILE A 201 -9.02 12.96 -0.62
C ILE A 201 -9.56 13.07 -2.04
N ASN A 202 -9.50 11.98 -2.84
CA ASN A 202 -9.96 12.02 -4.24
C ASN A 202 -11.42 12.48 -4.40
N PRO A 203 -12.38 12.06 -3.57
CA PRO A 203 -13.75 12.55 -3.66
C PRO A 203 -13.83 14.07 -3.46
N LEU A 204 -12.95 14.64 -2.63
CA LEU A 204 -12.89 16.08 -2.36
C LEU A 204 -12.21 16.84 -3.52
N LEU A 205 -11.22 16.20 -4.19
CA LEU A 205 -10.50 16.78 -5.34
C LEU A 205 -11.34 16.84 -6.62
N LYS A 206 -12.43 16.07 -6.72
CA LYS A 206 -13.29 16.03 -7.91
C LYS A 206 -13.75 17.44 -8.35
N SER A 207 -14.01 18.33 -7.42
CA SER A 207 -14.41 19.73 -7.71
C SER A 207 -13.25 20.58 -8.25
N ALA A 208 -12.01 20.15 -8.10
CA ALA A 208 -10.84 20.89 -8.60
C ALA A 208 -10.65 20.73 -10.13
N ARG A 209 -11.27 19.69 -10.76
CA ARG A 209 -11.25 19.44 -12.21
C ARG A 209 -9.83 19.42 -12.78
N GLY A 210 -8.90 18.72 -12.13
CA GLY A 210 -7.50 18.58 -12.55
C GLY A 210 -6.61 19.81 -12.25
N LYS A 211 -7.14 20.92 -11.73
CA LYS A 211 -6.37 22.11 -11.34
C LYS A 211 -6.62 22.47 -9.89
N LEU A 212 -5.67 22.15 -9.02
CA LEU A 212 -5.69 22.57 -7.63
C LEU A 212 -4.96 23.92 -7.49
N SER A 213 -5.68 24.99 -7.77
CA SER A 213 -5.17 26.36 -7.56
C SER A 213 -5.12 26.66 -6.07
N TRP A 214 -4.14 27.46 -5.64
CA TRP A 214 -3.87 27.75 -4.23
C TRP A 214 -5.10 28.30 -3.46
N TRP A 215 -5.96 29.09 -4.11
CA TRP A 215 -7.21 29.62 -3.49
C TRP A 215 -8.28 28.55 -3.22
N LYS A 216 -8.18 27.36 -3.85
CA LYS A 216 -9.08 26.22 -3.58
C LYS A 216 -8.65 25.42 -2.35
N ILE A 217 -7.40 25.55 -1.91
CA ILE A 217 -6.83 24.78 -0.80
C ILE A 217 -7.58 25.02 0.52
N PRO A 218 -7.89 26.26 0.94
CA PRO A 218 -8.64 26.49 2.17
C PRO A 218 -10.02 25.80 2.18
N GLY A 219 -10.74 25.84 1.04
CA GLY A 219 -12.02 25.16 0.89
C GLY A 219 -11.90 23.63 0.93
N LEU A 220 -10.81 23.08 0.40
CA LEU A 220 -10.50 21.64 0.47
C LEU A 220 -10.25 21.23 1.94
N ILE A 221 -9.41 21.97 2.65
CA ILE A 221 -9.10 21.73 4.07
C ILE A 221 -10.36 21.83 4.92
N PHE A 222 -11.20 22.84 4.70
CA PHE A 222 -12.46 22.98 5.42
C PHE A 222 -13.36 21.75 5.19
N ARG A 223 -13.52 21.31 3.94
CA ARG A 223 -14.30 20.10 3.62
C ARG A 223 -13.70 18.84 4.23
N LEU A 224 -12.39 18.68 4.21
CA LEU A 224 -11.71 17.54 4.83
C LEU A 224 -11.97 17.48 6.35
N LYS A 225 -11.98 18.64 7.02
CA LYS A 225 -12.24 18.73 8.47
C LYS A 225 -13.70 18.52 8.86
N THR A 226 -14.64 18.92 7.99
CA THR A 226 -16.08 18.89 8.30
C THR A 226 -16.83 17.71 7.67
N ALA A 227 -16.25 17.06 6.67
CA ALA A 227 -16.88 15.93 6.02
C ALA A 227 -17.03 14.76 6.97
N LYS A 228 -18.16 14.05 6.82
CA LYS A 228 -18.46 12.80 7.51
C LYS A 228 -18.47 11.66 6.51
N LYS A 229 -18.27 10.43 6.99
CA LYS A 229 -18.24 9.22 6.16
C LYS A 229 -17.15 9.24 5.09
N LEU A 230 -16.01 9.84 5.41
CA LEU A 230 -14.83 9.78 4.57
C LEU A 230 -14.30 8.33 4.49
N PHE A 231 -13.49 8.09 3.49
CA PHE A 231 -12.77 6.83 3.36
C PHE A 231 -11.38 6.97 3.95
N ILE A 232 -10.88 5.88 4.51
CA ILE A 232 -9.50 5.75 4.98
C ILE A 232 -8.74 4.90 3.96
N LYS A 233 -7.63 5.40 3.50
CA LYS A 233 -6.65 4.62 2.74
C LYS A 233 -5.52 4.20 3.66
N GLY A 234 -5.38 2.90 3.91
CA GLY A 234 -4.27 2.33 4.63
C GLY A 234 -3.04 2.23 3.73
N THR A 235 -1.95 2.82 4.15
CA THR A 235 -0.63 2.62 3.54
C THR A 235 0.13 1.51 4.24
N GLY A 236 -0.23 1.17 5.49
CA GLY A 236 0.37 0.07 6.21
C GLY A 236 -0.23 -0.15 7.60
N PHE A 237 -0.39 -1.43 7.90
CA PHE A 237 -0.46 -1.97 9.24
C PHE A 237 0.74 -2.89 9.38
N ALA A 238 1.50 -2.74 10.43
CA ALA A 238 2.55 -3.69 10.72
C ALA A 238 2.59 -4.03 12.20
N ILE A 239 3.06 -5.24 12.46
CA ILE A 239 3.29 -5.75 13.80
C ILE A 239 4.74 -6.17 13.84
N HIS A 240 5.46 -5.65 14.83
CA HIS A 240 6.82 -6.10 15.09
C HIS A 240 6.82 -7.61 15.34
N PRO A 241 7.73 -8.40 14.75
CA PRO A 241 7.73 -9.87 14.84
C PRO A 241 7.63 -10.41 16.28
N ASP A 242 8.28 -9.77 17.24
CA ASP A 242 8.31 -10.17 18.64
C ASP A 242 6.94 -10.04 19.36
N PHE A 243 6.00 -9.34 18.73
CA PHE A 243 4.67 -9.09 19.27
C PHE A 243 3.53 -9.75 18.48
N LYS A 244 3.83 -10.50 17.42
CA LYS A 244 2.82 -11.19 16.61
C LYS A 244 1.93 -12.12 17.44
N THR A 245 2.55 -12.92 18.30
CA THR A 245 1.84 -13.87 19.18
C THR A 245 1.27 -13.23 20.44
N LYS A 246 1.65 -11.96 20.72
CA LYS A 246 1.18 -11.22 21.91
C LYS A 246 -0.12 -10.44 21.69
N GLY A 247 -0.76 -10.61 20.53
CA GLY A 247 -2.07 -10.05 20.22
C GLY A 247 -2.06 -8.57 19.83
N ALA A 248 -0.91 -8.00 19.44
CA ALA A 248 -0.80 -6.60 19.01
C ALA A 248 -1.76 -6.25 17.86
N PHE A 249 -2.07 -7.22 16.98
CA PHE A 249 -3.07 -7.04 15.94
C PHE A 249 -4.46 -6.74 16.49
N ALA A 250 -4.87 -7.45 17.54
CA ALA A 250 -6.19 -7.23 18.16
C ALA A 250 -6.32 -5.81 18.70
N LEU A 251 -5.23 -5.27 19.28
CA LEU A 251 -5.19 -3.90 19.79
C LEU A 251 -5.34 -2.85 18.67
N ILE A 252 -4.73 -3.08 17.51
CA ILE A 252 -4.90 -2.21 16.34
C ILE A 252 -6.33 -2.26 15.80
N ILE A 253 -6.94 -3.44 15.68
CA ILE A 253 -8.34 -3.56 15.21
C ILE A 253 -9.32 -2.95 16.23
N GLU A 254 -9.09 -3.14 17.53
CA GLU A 254 -9.89 -2.47 18.55
C GLU A 254 -9.81 -0.94 18.43
N PHE A 255 -8.61 -0.41 18.20
CA PHE A 255 -8.41 1.01 17.92
C PHE A 255 -9.16 1.48 16.67
N MET A 256 -9.08 0.73 15.56
CA MET A 256 -9.79 1.03 14.32
C MET A 256 -11.32 1.03 14.49
N ALA A 257 -11.85 0.20 15.39
CA ALA A 257 -13.26 0.17 15.72
C ALA A 257 -13.69 1.21 16.77
N SER A 258 -12.82 2.16 17.09
CA SER A 258 -13.15 3.20 18.08
C SER A 258 -14.24 4.15 17.57
N PRO A 259 -15.12 4.64 18.46
CA PRO A 259 -16.15 5.64 18.08
C PRO A 259 -15.55 6.92 17.47
N ALA A 260 -14.34 7.30 17.88
CA ALA A 260 -13.67 8.47 17.33
C ALA A 260 -13.42 8.35 15.83
N LEU A 261 -13.09 7.14 15.35
CA LEU A 261 -12.88 6.88 13.92
C LEU A 261 -14.21 6.69 13.18
N SER A 262 -15.13 5.87 13.69
CA SER A 262 -16.39 5.55 12.99
C SER A 262 -17.36 6.73 12.87
N GLN A 263 -17.23 7.77 13.71
CA GLN A 263 -18.01 9.01 13.57
C GLN A 263 -17.59 9.85 12.36
N LYS A 264 -16.32 9.80 11.97
CA LYS A 264 -15.76 10.60 10.88
C LYS A 264 -15.58 9.80 9.59
N TYR A 265 -15.20 8.53 9.72
CA TYR A 265 -14.86 7.63 8.63
C TYR A 265 -15.85 6.48 8.56
N GLN A 266 -16.08 5.96 7.34
CA GLN A 266 -16.98 4.83 7.13
C GLN A 266 -16.21 3.61 6.63
N TYR A 267 -15.54 3.73 5.50
CA TYR A 267 -14.81 2.63 4.88
C TYR A 267 -13.31 2.79 5.08
N TYR A 268 -12.64 1.67 5.26
CA TYR A 268 -11.21 1.61 5.23
C TYR A 268 -10.76 0.65 4.12
N PHE A 269 -9.73 1.09 3.41
CA PHE A 269 -9.12 0.35 2.32
C PHE A 269 -7.67 0.05 2.69
N LEU A 270 -7.26 -1.21 2.56
CA LEU A 270 -5.86 -1.59 2.60
C LEU A 270 -5.42 -1.80 1.16
N THR A 271 -4.50 -0.99 0.72
CA THR A 271 -3.91 -1.09 -0.61
C THR A 271 -2.61 -1.88 -0.56
N THR A 272 -2.13 -2.35 -1.71
CA THR A 272 -0.85 -3.08 -1.82
C THR A 272 -0.76 -4.36 -0.98
N VAL A 273 -1.89 -5.02 -0.72
CA VAL A 273 -1.93 -6.32 -0.03
C VAL A 273 -1.53 -7.41 -1.02
N ARG A 274 -0.39 -8.04 -0.79
CA ARG A 274 0.12 -9.11 -1.66
C ARG A 274 -0.67 -10.39 -1.42
N ALA A 275 -1.26 -10.96 -2.48
CA ALA A 275 -2.14 -12.13 -2.37
C ALA A 275 -1.44 -13.38 -1.82
N HIS A 276 -0.15 -13.55 -2.12
CA HIS A 276 0.66 -14.65 -1.61
C HIS A 276 0.96 -14.55 -0.10
N ASN A 277 0.78 -13.37 0.53
CA ASN A 277 0.86 -13.24 1.98
C ASN A 277 -0.45 -13.73 2.63
N ARG A 278 -0.68 -15.06 2.54
CA ARG A 278 -1.92 -15.73 2.99
C ARG A 278 -2.24 -15.47 4.45
N GLU A 279 -1.23 -15.36 5.31
CA GLU A 279 -1.41 -15.08 6.73
C GLU A 279 -2.10 -13.72 6.93
N ALA A 280 -1.55 -12.66 6.32
CA ALA A 280 -2.11 -11.32 6.43
C ALA A 280 -3.49 -11.22 5.79
N VAL A 281 -3.69 -11.78 4.60
CA VAL A 281 -4.98 -11.79 3.91
C VAL A 281 -6.05 -12.49 4.74
N SER A 282 -5.75 -13.69 5.27
CA SER A 282 -6.69 -14.45 6.12
C SER A 282 -7.08 -13.67 7.38
N LEU A 283 -6.11 -12.96 7.96
CA LEU A 283 -6.33 -12.14 9.14
C LEU A 283 -7.28 -10.97 8.85
N TYR A 284 -7.04 -10.26 7.75
CA TYR A 284 -7.88 -9.13 7.32
C TYR A 284 -9.32 -9.57 7.01
N PHE A 285 -9.49 -10.70 6.32
CA PHE A 285 -10.83 -11.21 5.98
C PHE A 285 -11.60 -11.67 7.20
N LYS A 286 -10.95 -12.41 8.12
CA LYS A 286 -11.61 -12.96 9.30
C LYS A 286 -11.88 -11.93 10.39
N ALA A 287 -10.86 -11.15 10.75
CA ALA A 287 -10.98 -10.19 11.85
C ALA A 287 -11.51 -8.84 11.37
N GLY A 288 -11.12 -8.41 10.19
CA GLY A 288 -11.51 -7.13 9.59
C GLY A 288 -12.83 -7.20 8.82
N LYS A 289 -13.39 -8.39 8.57
CA LYS A 289 -14.55 -8.58 7.67
C LYS A 289 -14.38 -7.87 6.32
N MET A 290 -13.14 -7.82 5.85
CA MET A 290 -12.81 -7.17 4.60
C MET A 290 -13.12 -8.07 3.40
N GLN A 291 -13.32 -7.44 2.25
CA GLN A 291 -13.51 -8.10 0.97
C GLN A 291 -12.63 -7.47 -0.09
N VAL A 292 -12.37 -8.20 -1.18
CA VAL A 292 -11.60 -7.65 -2.30
C VAL A 292 -12.43 -6.59 -3.03
N ASP A 293 -11.87 -5.40 -3.16
CA ASP A 293 -12.45 -4.27 -3.88
C ASP A 293 -11.82 -4.13 -5.28
N ARG A 294 -10.49 -4.24 -5.37
CA ARG A 294 -9.74 -4.16 -6.63
C ARG A 294 -8.63 -5.18 -6.67
N VAL A 295 -8.26 -5.55 -7.90
CA VAL A 295 -7.11 -6.41 -8.17
C VAL A 295 -6.19 -5.72 -9.15
N HIS A 296 -4.92 -5.63 -8.79
CA HIS A 296 -3.85 -5.25 -9.68
C HIS A 296 -2.92 -6.44 -9.94
N ILE A 297 -2.42 -6.55 -11.14
CA ILE A 297 -1.48 -7.61 -11.54
C ILE A 297 -0.16 -6.96 -11.94
N GLY A 298 0.90 -7.35 -11.27
CA GLY A 298 2.26 -7.12 -11.71
C GLY A 298 2.64 -8.18 -12.73
N TYR A 299 3.21 -7.75 -13.84
CA TYR A 299 3.64 -8.62 -14.91
C TYR A 299 5.17 -8.68 -14.93
N ARG A 300 5.71 -9.84 -15.31
CA ARG A 300 7.16 -10.04 -15.51
C ARG A 300 7.40 -10.78 -16.83
N LYS A 301 8.50 -10.44 -17.51
CA LYS A 301 8.96 -11.13 -18.70
C LYS A 301 10.46 -11.42 -18.58
N ALA A 302 10.86 -12.65 -18.90
CA ALA A 302 12.28 -12.97 -19.06
C ALA A 302 12.83 -12.28 -20.34
N LEU A 303 13.97 -11.65 -20.22
CA LEU A 303 14.71 -11.03 -21.33
C LEU A 303 15.85 -11.95 -21.82
N GLN A 304 16.22 -12.96 -21.03
CA GLN A 304 17.27 -13.95 -21.34
C GLN A 304 16.68 -15.36 -21.28
N PRO A 305 17.13 -16.29 -22.13
CA PRO A 305 16.59 -17.67 -22.19
C PRO A 305 16.81 -18.49 -20.92
N ASN A 306 17.83 -18.15 -20.14
CA ASN A 306 18.19 -18.85 -18.90
C ASN A 306 17.45 -18.36 -17.66
N VAL A 307 16.56 -17.40 -17.81
CA VAL A 307 15.74 -16.87 -16.72
C VAL A 307 14.35 -17.45 -16.78
N GLU A 308 13.96 -18.16 -15.74
CA GLU A 308 12.60 -18.66 -15.56
C GLU A 308 11.79 -17.69 -14.69
N VAL A 309 10.62 -17.32 -15.16
CA VAL A 309 9.68 -16.50 -14.37
C VAL A 309 8.69 -17.44 -13.70
N VAL A 310 8.82 -17.54 -12.37
CA VAL A 310 7.89 -18.32 -11.55
C VAL A 310 6.87 -17.36 -10.91
N PRO A 311 5.58 -17.45 -11.27
CA PRO A 311 4.55 -16.64 -10.66
C PRO A 311 4.38 -16.92 -9.17
N ASN A 312 4.05 -15.91 -8.40
CA ASN A 312 3.60 -16.10 -7.03
C ASN A 312 2.21 -16.77 -7.00
N GLU A 313 1.82 -17.32 -5.85
CA GLU A 313 0.47 -17.86 -5.69
C GLU A 313 -0.58 -16.76 -5.79
N PHE A 314 -1.57 -16.99 -6.65
CA PHE A 314 -2.72 -16.11 -6.80
C PHE A 314 -3.90 -16.62 -5.96
N MET A 315 -4.77 -15.70 -5.59
CA MET A 315 -6.07 -16.00 -4.98
C MET A 315 -7.15 -15.96 -6.06
N GLU A 316 -8.11 -16.88 -5.97
CA GLU A 316 -9.39 -16.75 -6.65
C GLU A 316 -10.20 -15.64 -5.97
N VAL A 317 -10.56 -14.59 -6.71
CA VAL A 317 -11.24 -13.37 -6.22
C VAL A 317 -12.34 -12.91 -7.18
#